data_31e97c1083c3208f2897307719203012
#
_entry.id   31e97c1083c3208f2897307719203012
#
_cell.length_a   1.000
_cell.length_b   1.000
_cell.length_c   1.000
_cell.angle_alpha   90.00
_cell.angle_beta   90.00
_cell.angle_gamma   90.00
#
_symmetry.space_group_name_H-M   'P 1'
#
loop_
_entity.id
_entity.type
_entity.pdbx_description
1 polymer ?
#
loop_
_entity_poly.entity_id
_entity_poly.type
_entity_poly.pdbx_seq_one_letter_code
_entity_poly.pdbx_strand_id
1 'polypeptide(L)'
;MALYYVTGLSGSGKSSVLRELRALGYHARGVDEDGYADWINRISGRADAFPRDAEDFDFHAWYAAHYWVLSVRRISRLSRAAARLGEPVFLCGSASGDDVVWQLFDKVIALVADERTIRQRLAARPGGFGTTPEELADVLFWHAGFETAYRGFGATIIDATMPLPDVVAEVLAAATR
;
A
#
# COMPACT_ATOMS: atom_id res chain seq x y z
N MET A 1 -1.14 -17.84 -11.61
CA MET A 1 -1.95 -16.85 -10.85
C MET A 1 -1.67 -15.50 -11.46
N ALA A 2 -2.48 -14.47 -11.16
CA ALA A 2 -2.29 -13.17 -11.82
C ALA A 2 -2.60 -12.01 -10.84
N LEU A 3 -2.27 -12.17 -9.54
CA LEU A 3 -2.47 -11.14 -8.52
C LEU A 3 -1.13 -10.55 -8.08
N TYR A 4 -1.00 -9.23 -8.22
CA TYR A 4 0.21 -8.47 -7.90
C TYR A 4 -0.07 -7.47 -6.79
N TYR A 5 0.82 -7.38 -5.80
CA TYR A 5 0.72 -6.39 -4.74
C TYR A 5 1.68 -5.23 -4.98
N VAL A 6 1.16 -4.03 -5.16
CA VAL A 6 1.93 -2.80 -5.34
C VAL A 6 1.89 -2.03 -4.03
N THR A 7 3.00 -2.05 -3.30
CA THR A 7 3.12 -1.45 -1.97
C THR A 7 4.17 -0.34 -1.92
N GLY A 8 4.32 0.29 -0.78
CA GLY A 8 5.30 1.37 -0.54
C GLY A 8 4.83 2.28 0.60
N LEU A 9 5.70 3.13 1.08
CA LEU A 9 5.38 4.07 2.16
C LEU A 9 4.42 5.17 1.71
N SER A 10 3.86 5.92 2.66
CA SER A 10 3.09 7.13 2.35
C SER A 10 3.97 8.09 1.53
N GLY A 11 3.40 8.69 0.49
CA GLY A 11 4.18 9.55 -0.44
C GLY A 11 4.92 8.80 -1.56
N SER A 12 4.98 7.45 -1.57
CA SER A 12 5.66 6.70 -2.65
C SER A 12 4.95 6.72 -4.00
N GLY A 13 3.65 7.09 -4.07
CA GLY A 13 2.92 7.21 -5.33
C GLY A 13 1.95 6.07 -5.65
N LYS A 14 1.70 5.14 -4.73
CA LYS A 14 0.76 4.00 -4.91
C LYS A 14 -0.61 4.39 -5.47
N SER A 15 -1.23 5.42 -4.91
CA SER A 15 -2.56 5.89 -5.36
C SER A 15 -2.52 6.51 -6.76
N SER A 16 -1.39 7.06 -7.19
CA SER A 16 -1.20 7.54 -8.56
C SER A 16 -1.05 6.36 -9.53
N VAL A 17 -0.26 5.35 -9.17
CA VAL A 17 -0.14 4.10 -9.94
C VAL A 17 -1.49 3.39 -10.03
N LEU A 18 -2.25 3.28 -8.94
CA LEU A 18 -3.61 2.71 -8.95
C LEU A 18 -4.52 3.40 -9.96
N ARG A 19 -4.56 4.74 -9.95
CA ARG A 19 -5.39 5.52 -10.87
C ARG A 19 -4.97 5.32 -12.32
N GLU A 20 -3.68 5.31 -12.58
CA GLU A 20 -3.15 5.10 -13.94
C GLU A 20 -3.42 3.70 -14.45
N LEU A 21 -3.22 2.65 -13.64
CA LEU A 21 -3.57 1.27 -14.00
C LEU A 21 -5.05 1.14 -14.36
N ARG A 22 -5.95 1.78 -13.58
CA ARG A 22 -7.38 1.82 -13.88
C ARG A 22 -7.68 2.57 -15.19
N ALA A 23 -7.03 3.71 -15.43
CA ALA A 23 -7.18 4.49 -16.66
C ALA A 23 -6.73 3.71 -17.91
N LEU A 24 -5.70 2.87 -17.78
CA LEU A 24 -5.22 1.97 -18.82
C LEU A 24 -6.07 0.69 -18.98
N GLY A 25 -7.14 0.53 -18.19
CA GLY A 25 -8.08 -0.60 -18.29
C GLY A 25 -7.67 -1.85 -17.51
N TYR A 26 -6.60 -1.80 -16.70
CA TYR A 26 -6.22 -2.94 -15.87
C TYR A 26 -7.16 -3.13 -14.66
N HIS A 27 -7.32 -4.38 -14.24
CA HIS A 27 -8.02 -4.72 -13.00
C HIS A 27 -7.17 -4.31 -11.79
N ALA A 28 -7.39 -3.09 -11.28
CA ALA A 28 -6.66 -2.55 -10.14
C ALA A 28 -7.59 -2.20 -8.98
N ARG A 29 -7.20 -2.59 -7.77
CA ARG A 29 -7.89 -2.35 -6.50
C ARG A 29 -7.01 -1.56 -5.55
N GLY A 30 -7.63 -0.68 -4.75
CA GLY A 30 -6.95 0.02 -3.66
C GLY A 30 -7.20 -0.67 -2.33
N VAL A 31 -6.17 -0.78 -1.50
CA VAL A 31 -6.31 -1.36 -0.15
C VAL A 31 -7.33 -0.56 0.65
N ASP A 32 -7.18 0.76 0.65
CA ASP A 32 -8.02 1.68 1.43
C ASP A 32 -9.38 1.93 0.74
N GLU A 33 -9.34 2.20 -0.56
CA GLU A 33 -10.51 2.59 -1.34
C GLU A 33 -11.53 1.45 -1.51
N ASP A 34 -11.03 0.22 -1.68
CA ASP A 34 -11.87 -0.96 -1.95
C ASP A 34 -11.98 -1.89 -0.71
N GLY A 35 -11.46 -1.45 0.44
CA GLY A 35 -11.66 -2.11 1.73
C GLY A 35 -10.97 -3.46 1.85
N TYR A 36 -9.68 -3.55 1.52
CA TYR A 36 -8.90 -4.79 1.66
C TYR A 36 -8.14 -4.91 2.98
N ALA A 37 -8.22 -3.91 3.84
CA ALA A 37 -7.64 -3.94 5.18
C ALA A 37 -8.68 -3.57 6.26
N ASP A 38 -8.35 -3.88 7.50
CA ASP A 38 -9.14 -3.58 8.68
C ASP A 38 -8.27 -2.96 9.77
N TRP A 39 -8.83 -2.08 10.58
CA TRP A 39 -8.21 -1.65 11.82
C TRP A 39 -8.40 -2.74 12.88
N ILE A 40 -7.30 -3.31 13.35
CA ILE A 40 -7.31 -4.35 14.37
C ILE A 40 -6.79 -3.78 15.68
N ASN A 41 -7.63 -3.81 16.70
CA ASN A 41 -7.26 -3.36 18.04
C ASN A 41 -6.15 -4.25 18.60
N ARG A 42 -5.07 -3.62 19.08
CA ARG A 42 -3.85 -4.31 19.54
C ARG A 42 -4.06 -5.18 20.77
N ILE A 43 -5.05 -4.84 21.60
CA ILE A 43 -5.33 -5.56 22.87
C ILE A 43 -6.34 -6.67 22.62
N SER A 44 -7.47 -6.35 21.97
CA SER A 44 -8.57 -7.31 21.79
C SER A 44 -8.36 -8.27 20.60
N GLY A 45 -7.51 -7.90 19.63
CA GLY A 45 -7.36 -8.62 18.36
C GLY A 45 -8.59 -8.55 17.44
N ARG A 46 -9.57 -7.70 17.76
CA ARG A 46 -10.80 -7.57 16.99
C ARG A 46 -10.72 -6.38 16.03
N ALA A 47 -11.47 -6.47 14.95
CA ALA A 47 -11.64 -5.36 14.04
C ALA A 47 -12.55 -4.29 14.67
N ASP A 48 -12.09 -3.04 14.62
CA ASP A 48 -12.84 -1.86 15.04
C ASP A 48 -13.16 -0.99 13.82
N ALA A 49 -14.34 -0.37 13.84
CA ALA A 49 -14.72 0.57 12.80
C ALA A 49 -13.98 1.90 12.99
N PHE A 50 -13.36 2.40 11.92
CA PHE A 50 -12.71 3.71 11.95
C PHE A 50 -13.75 4.82 12.16
N PRO A 51 -13.63 5.67 13.18
CA PRO A 51 -14.63 6.67 13.54
C PRO A 51 -14.49 7.93 12.67
N ARG A 52 -14.84 7.84 11.41
CA ARG A 52 -14.64 8.89 10.39
C ARG A 52 -15.28 10.24 10.73
N ASP A 53 -16.39 10.19 11.44
CA ASP A 53 -17.25 11.36 11.71
C ASP A 53 -17.20 11.81 13.17
N ALA A 54 -16.23 11.32 13.95
CA ALA A 54 -16.08 11.73 15.34
C ALA A 54 -15.48 13.15 15.42
N GLU A 55 -16.18 14.05 16.11
CA GLU A 55 -15.61 15.34 16.51
C GLU A 55 -14.40 15.08 17.43
N ASP A 56 -13.34 15.86 17.29
CA ASP A 56 -12.10 15.76 18.06
C ASP A 56 -11.37 14.40 17.96
N PHE A 57 -11.47 13.71 16.81
CA PHE A 57 -10.83 12.43 16.58
C PHE A 57 -9.30 12.52 16.57
N ASP A 58 -8.66 11.92 17.58
CA ASP A 58 -7.20 11.78 17.63
C ASP A 58 -6.74 10.57 16.84
N PHE A 59 -6.34 10.81 15.58
CA PHE A 59 -5.82 9.76 14.70
C PHE A 59 -4.55 9.12 15.25
N HIS A 60 -3.67 9.88 15.92
CA HIS A 60 -2.43 9.35 16.47
C HIS A 60 -2.68 8.35 17.61
N ALA A 61 -3.59 8.70 18.52
CA ALA A 61 -4.03 7.79 19.59
C ALA A 61 -4.71 6.53 19.00
N TRP A 62 -5.52 6.69 17.96
CA TRP A 62 -6.12 5.55 17.26
C TRP A 62 -5.06 4.65 16.65
N TYR A 63 -4.12 5.21 15.90
CA TYR A 63 -3.03 4.48 15.26
C TYR A 63 -2.14 3.76 16.28
N ALA A 64 -1.89 4.38 17.44
CA ALA A 64 -1.15 3.73 18.53
C ALA A 64 -1.89 2.52 19.12
N ALA A 65 -3.22 2.53 19.12
CA ALA A 65 -4.06 1.46 19.66
C ALA A 65 -4.42 0.37 18.63
N HIS A 66 -4.18 0.58 17.35
CA HIS A 66 -4.62 -0.32 16.27
C HIS A 66 -3.49 -0.63 15.28
N TYR A 67 -3.66 -1.77 14.59
CA TYR A 67 -2.91 -2.11 13.37
C TYR A 67 -3.83 -1.97 12.16
N TRP A 68 -3.34 -1.37 11.09
CA TRP A 68 -3.98 -1.42 9.79
C TRP A 68 -3.52 -2.67 9.06
N VAL A 69 -4.36 -3.71 8.94
CA VAL A 69 -3.95 -5.06 8.55
C VAL A 69 -4.73 -5.54 7.32
N LEU A 70 -4.02 -6.11 6.35
CA LEU A 70 -4.64 -6.74 5.18
C LEU A 70 -5.52 -7.92 5.58
N SER A 71 -6.73 -7.96 5.06
CA SER A 71 -7.68 -9.04 5.31
C SER A 71 -7.34 -10.29 4.50
N VAL A 72 -6.74 -11.29 5.14
CA VAL A 72 -6.40 -12.58 4.51
C VAL A 72 -7.60 -13.15 3.73
N ARG A 73 -8.81 -13.08 4.31
CA ARG A 73 -10.03 -13.58 3.68
C ARG A 73 -10.37 -12.84 2.37
N ARG A 74 -10.28 -11.50 2.37
CA ARG A 74 -10.59 -10.68 1.18
C ARG A 74 -9.51 -10.86 0.11
N ILE A 75 -8.23 -10.88 0.51
CA ILE A 75 -7.11 -11.13 -0.41
C ILE A 75 -7.22 -12.53 -1.03
N SER A 76 -7.52 -13.58 -0.24
CA SER A 76 -7.71 -14.94 -0.78
C SER A 76 -8.87 -15.03 -1.78
N ARG A 77 -9.94 -14.26 -1.58
CA ARG A 77 -11.05 -14.17 -2.56
C ARG A 77 -10.60 -13.48 -3.84
N LEU A 78 -9.83 -12.38 -3.71
CA LEU A 78 -9.29 -11.65 -4.84
C LEU A 78 -8.32 -12.52 -5.65
N SER A 79 -7.43 -13.26 -5.00
CA SER A 79 -6.48 -14.18 -5.63
C SER A 79 -7.22 -15.26 -6.44
N ARG A 80 -8.27 -15.86 -5.87
CA ARG A 80 -9.09 -16.84 -6.60
C ARG A 80 -9.84 -16.21 -7.80
N ALA A 81 -10.31 -14.97 -7.65
CA ALA A 81 -10.96 -14.26 -8.75
C ALA A 81 -9.97 -13.93 -9.86
N ALA A 82 -8.77 -13.45 -9.53
CA ALA A 82 -7.69 -13.18 -10.46
C ALA A 82 -7.29 -14.44 -11.25
N ALA A 83 -7.16 -15.58 -10.56
CA ALA A 83 -6.84 -16.86 -11.20
C ALA A 83 -7.89 -17.31 -12.22
N ARG A 84 -9.18 -16.97 -12.02
CA ARG A 84 -10.28 -17.28 -12.96
C ARG A 84 -10.32 -16.31 -14.13
N LEU A 85 -9.97 -15.06 -13.89
CA LEU A 85 -9.98 -14.01 -14.92
C LEU A 85 -8.94 -14.26 -15.99
N GLY A 86 -7.76 -14.81 -15.61
CA GLY A 86 -6.65 -15.05 -16.53
C GLY A 86 -5.88 -13.78 -16.90
N GLU A 87 -6.23 -12.64 -16.34
CA GLU A 87 -5.62 -11.33 -16.58
C GLU A 87 -4.92 -10.82 -15.32
N PRO A 88 -3.92 -9.92 -15.46
CA PRO A 88 -3.26 -9.30 -14.33
C PRO A 88 -4.24 -8.49 -13.46
N VAL A 89 -4.23 -8.76 -12.16
CA VAL A 89 -4.97 -7.99 -11.16
C VAL A 89 -3.98 -7.35 -10.20
N PHE A 90 -4.10 -6.07 -9.95
CA PHE A 90 -3.22 -5.31 -9.07
C PHE A 90 -3.97 -4.91 -7.80
N LEU A 91 -3.37 -5.14 -6.64
CA LEU A 91 -3.79 -4.56 -5.37
C LEU A 91 -2.77 -3.51 -4.96
N CYS A 92 -3.18 -2.25 -4.86
CA CYS A 92 -2.31 -1.12 -4.55
C CYS A 92 -2.62 -0.56 -3.16
N GLY A 93 -1.62 -0.48 -2.30
CA GLY A 93 -1.79 0.06 -0.96
C GLY A 93 -0.68 -0.38 -0.02
N SER A 94 -0.85 -0.15 1.26
CA SER A 94 0.08 -0.61 2.30
C SER A 94 -0.68 -0.95 3.57
N ALA A 95 -0.11 -1.86 4.36
CA ALA A 95 -0.64 -2.23 5.66
C ALA A 95 0.50 -2.65 6.60
N SER A 96 0.21 -2.74 7.89
CA SER A 96 1.15 -3.27 8.88
C SER A 96 1.23 -4.80 8.74
N GLY A 97 2.44 -5.37 8.81
CA GLY A 97 2.63 -6.82 8.78
C GLY A 97 2.04 -7.48 7.52
N ASP A 98 2.21 -6.85 6.37
CA ASP A 98 1.66 -7.33 5.10
C ASP A 98 2.37 -8.61 4.58
N ASP A 99 3.54 -8.92 5.12
CA ASP A 99 4.32 -10.13 4.82
C ASP A 99 3.54 -11.43 5.03
N VAL A 100 2.61 -11.47 5.98
CA VAL A 100 1.77 -12.67 6.25
C VAL A 100 0.86 -13.07 5.08
N VAL A 101 0.58 -12.15 4.16
CA VAL A 101 -0.27 -12.40 2.98
C VAL A 101 0.52 -12.48 1.68
N TRP A 102 1.82 -12.30 1.68
CA TRP A 102 2.64 -12.26 0.45
C TRP A 102 2.52 -13.53 -0.38
N GLN A 103 2.37 -14.68 0.25
CA GLN A 103 2.14 -15.96 -0.42
C GLN A 103 0.84 -16.03 -1.26
N LEU A 104 -0.07 -15.07 -1.08
CA LEU A 104 -1.31 -14.97 -1.86
C LEU A 104 -1.14 -14.17 -3.16
N PHE A 105 0.03 -13.56 -3.34
CA PHE A 105 0.39 -12.81 -4.53
C PHE A 105 1.42 -13.56 -5.36
N ASP A 106 1.37 -13.39 -6.67
CA ASP A 106 2.40 -13.92 -7.56
C ASP A 106 3.69 -13.12 -7.44
N LYS A 107 3.55 -11.82 -7.15
CA LYS A 107 4.68 -10.94 -6.92
C LYS A 107 4.28 -9.75 -6.04
N VAL A 108 5.23 -9.32 -5.21
CA VAL A 108 5.16 -8.07 -4.48
C VAL A 108 6.09 -7.06 -5.13
N ILE A 109 5.57 -5.87 -5.40
CA ILE A 109 6.25 -4.76 -6.07
C ILE A 109 6.27 -3.60 -5.09
N ALA A 110 7.46 -3.20 -4.65
CA ALA A 110 7.64 -2.11 -3.69
C ALA A 110 8.10 -0.83 -4.39
N LEU A 111 7.28 0.21 -4.30
CA LEU A 111 7.60 1.55 -4.79
C LEU A 111 8.44 2.27 -3.75
N VAL A 112 9.69 2.60 -4.11
CA VAL A 112 10.64 3.31 -3.27
C VAL A 112 10.91 4.68 -3.85
N ALA A 113 10.85 5.71 -3.02
CA ALA A 113 11.26 7.07 -3.37
C ALA A 113 12.20 7.58 -2.30
N ASP A 114 13.10 8.49 -2.66
CA ASP A 114 13.99 9.10 -1.70
C ASP A 114 13.23 9.98 -0.68
N GLU A 115 13.86 10.27 0.45
CA GLU A 115 13.28 11.06 1.53
C GLU A 115 12.81 12.44 1.04
N ARG A 116 13.58 13.11 0.18
CA ARG A 116 13.25 14.41 -0.38
C ARG A 116 11.94 14.35 -1.16
N THR A 117 11.80 13.37 -2.02
CA THR A 117 10.61 13.14 -2.83
C THR A 117 9.39 12.85 -1.96
N ILE A 118 9.55 12.00 -0.92
CA ILE A 118 8.48 11.70 0.04
C ILE A 118 8.03 12.97 0.75
N ARG A 119 8.96 13.76 1.31
CA ARG A 119 8.63 15.04 1.98
C ARG A 119 7.88 16.00 1.05
N GLN A 120 8.35 16.18 -0.17
CA GLN A 120 7.71 17.06 -1.15
C GLN A 120 6.29 16.62 -1.49
N ARG A 121 6.08 15.32 -1.72
CA ARG A 121 4.77 14.77 -2.07
C ARG A 121 3.78 14.85 -0.91
N LEU A 122 4.23 14.58 0.32
CA LEU A 122 3.38 14.68 1.51
C LEU A 122 3.03 16.12 1.83
N ALA A 123 3.96 17.06 1.69
CA ALA A 123 3.70 18.49 1.89
C ALA A 123 2.70 19.07 0.87
N ALA A 124 2.67 18.53 -0.36
CA ALA A 124 1.73 18.95 -1.40
C ALA A 124 0.35 18.29 -1.30
N ARG A 125 0.17 17.33 -0.38
CA ARG A 125 -1.04 16.52 -0.25
C ARG A 125 -2.05 17.22 0.67
N PRO A 126 -3.36 17.30 0.29
CA PRO A 126 -4.36 17.98 1.11
C PRO A 126 -4.75 17.25 2.41
N GLY A 127 -4.24 16.03 2.62
CA GLY A 127 -4.52 15.23 3.82
C GLY A 127 -4.12 13.77 3.66
N GLY A 128 -4.37 12.98 4.69
CA GLY A 128 -4.03 11.57 4.81
C GLY A 128 -2.74 11.36 5.58
N PHE A 129 -2.41 10.11 5.90
CA PHE A 129 -1.28 9.76 6.75
C PHE A 129 0.06 10.29 6.21
N GLY A 130 0.84 10.90 7.08
CA GLY A 130 2.14 11.51 6.80
C GLY A 130 2.07 13.02 6.56
N THR A 131 0.90 13.67 6.72
CA THR A 131 0.75 15.11 6.48
C THR A 131 0.92 15.97 7.73
N THR A 132 0.86 15.38 8.92
CA THR A 132 1.26 16.05 10.17
C THR A 132 2.75 15.84 10.45
N PRO A 133 3.40 16.70 11.27
CA PRO A 133 4.81 16.53 11.63
C PRO A 133 5.11 15.18 12.28
N GLU A 134 4.23 14.70 13.16
CA GLU A 134 4.36 13.44 13.89
C GLU A 134 4.26 12.25 12.93
N GLU A 135 3.23 12.23 12.08
CA GLU A 135 3.06 11.17 11.07
C GLU A 135 4.19 11.16 10.04
N LEU A 136 4.70 12.34 9.66
CA LEU A 136 5.86 12.44 8.78
C LEU A 136 7.10 11.83 9.43
N ALA A 137 7.31 12.07 10.73
CA ALA A 137 8.40 11.47 11.47
C ALA A 137 8.31 9.93 11.45
N ASP A 138 7.12 9.36 11.63
CA ASP A 138 6.87 7.93 11.53
C ASP A 138 7.20 7.39 10.12
N VAL A 139 6.72 8.07 9.06
CA VAL A 139 7.03 7.69 7.67
C VAL A 139 8.53 7.66 7.42
N LEU A 140 9.27 8.65 7.92
CA LEU A 140 10.71 8.73 7.71
C LEU A 140 11.48 7.71 8.55
N PHE A 141 11.00 7.41 9.74
CA PHE A 141 11.55 6.32 10.56
C PHE A 141 11.45 4.97 9.81
N TRP A 142 10.30 4.66 9.23
CA TRP A 142 10.15 3.44 8.42
C TRP A 142 10.94 3.50 7.12
N HIS A 143 11.07 4.69 6.52
CA HIS A 143 11.80 4.88 5.25
C HIS A 143 13.24 4.38 5.35
N ALA A 144 13.93 4.61 6.47
CA ALA A 144 15.32 4.23 6.67
C ALA A 144 15.60 2.72 6.47
N GLY A 145 14.60 1.85 6.70
CA GLY A 145 14.74 0.40 6.57
C GLY A 145 13.87 -0.24 5.49
N PHE A 146 12.95 0.51 4.91
CA PHE A 146 11.90 -0.04 4.05
C PHE A 146 12.45 -0.81 2.84
N GLU A 147 13.30 -0.20 2.04
CA GLU A 147 13.84 -0.83 0.83
C GLU A 147 14.62 -2.12 1.16
N THR A 148 15.48 -2.05 2.18
CA THR A 148 16.29 -3.20 2.59
C THR A 148 15.42 -4.35 3.06
N ALA A 149 14.38 -4.07 3.86
CA ALA A 149 13.45 -5.08 4.35
C ALA A 149 12.68 -5.74 3.20
N TYR A 150 12.05 -4.93 2.33
CA TYR A 150 11.24 -5.45 1.23
C TYR A 150 12.07 -6.19 0.18
N ARG A 151 13.27 -5.73 -0.11
CA ARG A 151 14.24 -6.46 -0.96
C ARG A 151 14.62 -7.80 -0.32
N GLY A 152 14.89 -7.82 0.97
CA GLY A 152 15.20 -9.03 1.73
C GLY A 152 14.06 -10.05 1.74
N PHE A 153 12.82 -9.60 1.71
CA PHE A 153 11.63 -10.45 1.60
C PHE A 153 11.32 -10.90 0.16
N GLY A 154 12.07 -10.43 -0.84
CA GLY A 154 11.91 -10.84 -2.24
C GLY A 154 10.99 -9.95 -3.07
N ALA A 155 10.65 -8.75 -2.60
CA ALA A 155 9.91 -7.79 -3.41
C ALA A 155 10.74 -7.28 -4.59
N THR A 156 10.08 -7.02 -5.72
CA THR A 156 10.65 -6.25 -6.83
C THR A 156 10.63 -4.76 -6.45
N ILE A 157 11.79 -4.15 -6.37
CA ILE A 157 11.93 -2.73 -6.04
C ILE A 157 11.84 -1.89 -7.30
N ILE A 158 10.98 -0.87 -7.29
CA ILE A 158 10.85 0.11 -8.38
C ILE A 158 11.15 1.50 -7.84
N ASP A 159 12.03 2.22 -8.52
CA ASP A 159 12.31 3.63 -8.24
C ASP A 159 11.09 4.49 -8.61
N ALA A 160 10.40 4.96 -7.58
CA ALA A 160 9.22 5.79 -7.73
C ALA A 160 9.53 7.31 -7.80
N THR A 161 10.80 7.70 -7.92
CA THR A 161 11.20 9.09 -8.21
C THR A 161 11.04 9.42 -9.69
N MET A 162 11.00 8.41 -10.56
CA MET A 162 10.78 8.54 -11.99
C MET A 162 9.40 9.18 -12.30
N PRO A 163 9.19 9.69 -13.53
CA PRO A 163 7.88 10.10 -14.02
C PRO A 163 6.84 8.97 -13.89
N LEU A 164 5.61 9.32 -13.55
CA LEU A 164 4.54 8.34 -13.31
C LEU A 164 4.35 7.32 -14.46
N PRO A 165 4.38 7.70 -15.74
CA PRO A 165 4.28 6.74 -16.84
C PRO A 165 5.38 5.68 -16.82
N ASP A 166 6.61 6.07 -16.46
CA ASP A 166 7.76 5.16 -16.40
C ASP A 166 7.63 4.20 -15.21
N VAL A 167 7.18 4.70 -14.04
CA VAL A 167 6.89 3.86 -12.88
C VAL A 167 5.82 2.83 -13.22
N VAL A 168 4.75 3.23 -13.91
CA VAL A 168 3.67 2.31 -14.31
C VAL A 168 4.18 1.27 -15.32
N ALA A 169 5.01 1.69 -16.28
CA ALA A 169 5.63 0.76 -17.22
C ALA A 169 6.49 -0.29 -16.51
N GLU A 170 7.29 0.09 -15.51
CA GLU A 170 8.07 -0.85 -14.69
C GLU A 170 7.18 -1.78 -13.85
N VAL A 171 6.07 -1.28 -13.29
CA VAL A 171 5.08 -2.11 -12.58
C VAL A 171 4.50 -3.18 -13.50
N LEU A 172 4.09 -2.81 -14.72
CA LEU A 172 3.57 -3.74 -15.72
C LEU A 172 4.64 -4.73 -16.19
N ALA A 173 5.86 -4.27 -16.45
CA ALA A 173 6.97 -5.14 -16.81
C ALA A 173 7.32 -6.13 -15.68
N ALA A 174 7.24 -5.71 -14.42
CA ALA A 174 7.43 -6.59 -13.27
C ALA A 174 6.35 -7.69 -13.18
N ALA A 175 5.12 -7.38 -13.56
CA ALA A 175 4.01 -8.35 -13.56
C ALA A 175 4.11 -9.41 -14.67
N THR A 176 4.88 -9.17 -15.73
CA THR A 176 5.02 -10.08 -16.89
C THR A 176 6.30 -10.92 -16.86
N ARG A 177 7.26 -10.57 -16.03
CA ARG A 177 8.52 -11.30 -15.77
C ARG A 177 8.34 -12.32 -14.66
#